data_fd6ce06136be7c76fabc03e576b199cc
#
_entry.id   fd6ce06136be7c76fabc03e576b199cc
#
_cell.length_a   1.000
_cell.length_b   1.000
_cell.length_c   1.000
_cell.angle_alpha   90.00
_cell.angle_beta   90.00
_cell.angle_gamma   90.00
#
_symmetry.space_group_name_H-M   'P 1'
#
loop_
_entity.id
_entity.type
_entity.pdbx_description
1 polymer ?
#
loop_
_entity_poly.entity_id
_entity_poly.type
_entity_poly.pdbx_seq_one_letter_code
_entity_poly.pdbx_strand_id
1 'polypeptide(L)'
;MSQYGPRFTEAECRIYALIASHDGILAREIASRLSIPKKEINHFLSASALMRELCYQDQAYRWHSVVQQSFPHAGLYEFCAWYGTGRELTEESEDVWLNRMQEGCQRIGRNLNDTRGLLHSFRDCRATMLQLFADLKEMINSSVLDWELAFEVRMNRARFIRIYADVLLIAGQHAFSLEFKMKGAPVEEELQQAVKYAPSLELILGQACQVIPVLVLTAASDLFEALPVPGTDAEVWVCSGDMLFNVMNEYMDFLK
;
A
#
# COMPACT_ATOMS: atom_id res chain seq x y z
N MET A 1 -0.10 4.55 -17.34
CA MET A 1 -0.43 3.11 -17.45
C MET A 1 0.57 2.38 -16.57
N SER A 2 0.12 1.66 -15.54
CA SER A 2 1.02 0.96 -14.60
C SER A 2 1.90 -0.06 -15.33
N GLN A 3 3.19 -0.06 -15.01
CA GLN A 3 4.18 -0.97 -15.59
C GLN A 3 4.18 -2.36 -14.90
N TYR A 4 3.38 -2.55 -13.83
CA TYR A 4 3.53 -3.62 -12.85
C TYR A 4 2.31 -4.56 -12.76
N GLY A 5 2.46 -5.82 -13.12
CA GLY A 5 1.56 -6.93 -12.78
C GLY A 5 0.30 -7.15 -13.63
N PRO A 6 -0.61 -8.07 -13.25
CA PRO A 6 -1.86 -8.33 -13.95
C PRO A 6 -2.70 -7.06 -13.97
N ARG A 7 -2.82 -6.49 -15.16
CA ARG A 7 -3.42 -5.18 -15.37
C ARG A 7 -4.92 -5.28 -15.31
N PHE A 8 -5.54 -4.37 -14.54
CA PHE A 8 -6.93 -4.03 -14.79
C PHE A 8 -7.08 -3.58 -16.24
N THR A 9 -8.11 -4.05 -16.87
CA THR A 9 -8.56 -3.44 -18.11
C THR A 9 -9.06 -2.02 -17.79
N GLU A 10 -9.02 -1.13 -18.78
CA GLU A 10 -9.56 0.23 -18.61
C GLU A 10 -11.02 0.19 -18.13
N ALA A 11 -11.81 -0.78 -18.59
CA ALA A 11 -13.17 -0.98 -18.18
C ALA A 11 -13.28 -1.33 -16.69
N GLU A 12 -12.45 -2.24 -16.18
CA GLU A 12 -12.43 -2.61 -14.75
C GLU A 12 -12.04 -1.43 -13.86
N CYS A 13 -11.04 -0.63 -14.26
CA CYS A 13 -10.67 0.58 -13.54
C CYS A 13 -11.84 1.57 -13.44
N ARG A 14 -12.56 1.80 -14.55
CA ARG A 14 -13.71 2.71 -14.57
C ARG A 14 -14.87 2.18 -13.74
N ILE A 15 -15.14 0.88 -13.79
CA ILE A 15 -16.18 0.23 -12.98
C ILE A 15 -15.85 0.37 -11.49
N TYR A 16 -14.63 0.02 -11.10
CA TYR A 16 -14.19 0.11 -9.72
C TYR A 16 -14.24 1.56 -9.18
N ALA A 17 -13.70 2.52 -9.93
CA ALA A 17 -13.72 3.93 -9.54
C ALA A 17 -15.15 4.43 -9.29
N LEU A 18 -16.11 3.97 -10.10
CA LEU A 18 -17.52 4.35 -9.93
C LEU A 18 -18.15 3.70 -8.68
N ILE A 19 -17.82 2.43 -8.38
CA ILE A 19 -18.28 1.76 -7.16
C ILE A 19 -17.66 2.41 -5.92
N ALA A 20 -16.36 2.71 -5.95
CA ALA A 20 -15.65 3.33 -4.84
C ALA A 20 -16.16 4.75 -4.52
N SER A 21 -16.58 5.51 -5.55
CA SER A 21 -17.12 6.86 -5.37
C SER A 21 -18.64 6.92 -5.06
N HIS A 22 -19.35 5.81 -5.21
CA HIS A 22 -20.81 5.72 -5.00
C HIS A 22 -21.16 4.45 -4.26
N ASP A 23 -20.99 4.45 -2.96
CA ASP A 23 -21.30 3.29 -2.12
C ASP A 23 -22.76 2.83 -2.29
N GLY A 24 -22.92 1.54 -2.51
CA GLY A 24 -24.26 0.95 -2.74
C GLY A 24 -24.84 1.18 -4.13
N ILE A 25 -24.01 1.32 -5.18
CA ILE A 25 -24.47 1.51 -6.56
C ILE A 25 -25.00 0.21 -7.19
N LEU A 26 -26.05 0.30 -8.01
CA LEU A 26 -26.59 -0.84 -8.76
C LEU A 26 -25.85 -1.08 -10.07
N ALA A 27 -25.70 -2.33 -10.50
CA ALA A 27 -25.06 -2.67 -11.79
C ALA A 27 -25.70 -1.97 -13.01
N ARG A 28 -27.00 -1.69 -12.97
CA ARG A 28 -27.71 -0.92 -14.01
C ARG A 28 -27.29 0.56 -14.05
N GLU A 29 -26.97 1.11 -12.89
CA GLU A 29 -26.52 2.51 -12.78
C GLU A 29 -25.06 2.63 -13.25
N ILE A 30 -24.22 1.65 -12.92
CA ILE A 30 -22.86 1.55 -13.47
C ILE A 30 -22.92 1.46 -15.00
N ALA A 31 -23.76 0.57 -15.53
CA ALA A 31 -23.96 0.37 -16.96
C ALA A 31 -24.37 1.67 -17.67
N SER A 32 -25.32 2.40 -17.09
CA SER A 32 -25.81 3.66 -17.63
C SER A 32 -24.74 4.75 -17.63
N ARG A 33 -24.01 4.91 -16.51
CA ARG A 33 -23.00 5.98 -16.38
C ARG A 33 -21.76 5.75 -17.23
N LEU A 34 -21.37 4.49 -17.42
CA LEU A 34 -20.19 4.14 -18.21
C LEU A 34 -20.50 3.86 -19.68
N SER A 35 -21.80 3.82 -20.05
CA SER A 35 -22.24 3.40 -21.38
C SER A 35 -21.73 2.01 -21.77
N ILE A 36 -21.66 1.10 -20.79
CA ILE A 36 -21.27 -0.31 -20.96
C ILE A 36 -22.50 -1.19 -20.76
N PRO A 37 -22.75 -2.20 -21.62
CA PRO A 37 -23.89 -3.09 -21.44
C PRO A 37 -23.90 -3.76 -20.04
N LYS A 38 -25.07 -3.81 -19.38
CA LYS A 38 -25.19 -4.41 -18.03
C LYS A 38 -24.65 -5.83 -17.96
N LYS A 39 -24.77 -6.61 -19.05
CA LYS A 39 -24.24 -7.97 -19.14
C LYS A 39 -22.71 -7.98 -18.99
N GLU A 40 -22.04 -7.04 -19.61
CA GLU A 40 -20.57 -6.87 -19.50
C GLU A 40 -20.17 -6.40 -18.10
N ILE A 41 -20.90 -5.44 -17.51
CA ILE A 41 -20.67 -5.04 -16.10
C ILE A 41 -20.75 -6.25 -15.18
N ASN A 42 -21.82 -7.06 -15.28
CA ASN A 42 -21.96 -8.25 -14.47
C ASN A 42 -20.84 -9.28 -14.74
N HIS A 43 -20.37 -9.39 -15.97
CA HIS A 43 -19.25 -10.25 -16.32
C HIS A 43 -17.96 -9.78 -15.63
N PHE A 44 -17.60 -8.51 -15.73
CA PHE A 44 -16.42 -7.96 -15.03
C PHE A 44 -16.50 -8.20 -13.52
N LEU A 45 -17.63 -7.89 -12.91
CA LEU A 45 -17.83 -8.03 -11.46
C LEU A 45 -17.79 -9.49 -10.98
N SER A 46 -18.18 -10.45 -11.81
CA SER A 46 -18.23 -11.87 -11.43
C SER A 46 -17.02 -12.68 -11.88
N ALA A 47 -16.43 -12.38 -13.04
CA ALA A 47 -15.36 -13.16 -13.65
C ALA A 47 -13.97 -12.65 -13.26
N SER A 48 -13.80 -11.33 -13.08
CA SER A 48 -12.52 -10.74 -12.68
C SER A 48 -12.18 -11.12 -11.24
N ALA A 49 -11.01 -11.76 -11.05
CA ALA A 49 -10.51 -12.08 -9.71
C ALA A 49 -10.31 -10.82 -8.87
N LEU A 50 -9.80 -9.75 -9.50
CA LEU A 50 -9.55 -8.47 -8.85
C LEU A 50 -10.84 -7.77 -8.43
N MET A 51 -11.85 -7.73 -9.29
CA MET A 51 -13.15 -7.13 -8.94
C MET A 51 -13.84 -7.87 -7.80
N ARG A 52 -13.74 -9.21 -7.73
CA ARG A 52 -14.27 -10.01 -6.62
C ARG A 52 -13.55 -9.80 -5.29
N GLU A 53 -12.30 -9.38 -5.34
CA GLU A 53 -11.52 -9.05 -4.14
C GLU A 53 -11.83 -7.66 -3.61
N LEU A 54 -12.11 -6.71 -4.50
CA LEU A 54 -12.26 -5.30 -4.16
C LEU A 54 -13.70 -4.82 -4.06
N CYS A 55 -14.65 -5.62 -4.54
CA CYS A 55 -16.07 -5.30 -4.49
C CYS A 55 -16.87 -6.46 -3.91
N TYR A 56 -17.94 -6.12 -3.22
CA TYR A 56 -18.94 -7.10 -2.79
C TYR A 56 -20.36 -6.62 -3.12
N GLN A 57 -21.27 -7.55 -3.24
CA GLN A 57 -22.68 -7.26 -3.45
C GLN A 57 -23.47 -7.58 -2.18
N ASP A 58 -24.29 -6.64 -1.73
CA ASP A 58 -25.20 -6.82 -0.60
C ASP A 58 -26.46 -7.61 -0.98
N GLN A 59 -27.32 -7.88 0.01
CA GLN A 59 -28.61 -8.60 -0.19
C GLN A 59 -29.60 -7.81 -1.06
N ALA A 60 -29.44 -6.50 -1.20
CA ALA A 60 -30.23 -5.64 -2.07
C ALA A 60 -29.65 -5.52 -3.49
N TYR A 61 -28.68 -6.36 -3.84
CA TYR A 61 -27.97 -6.35 -5.13
C TYR A 61 -27.21 -5.06 -5.42
N ARG A 62 -26.81 -4.30 -4.39
CA ARG A 62 -25.99 -3.11 -4.51
C ARG A 62 -24.52 -3.48 -4.40
N TRP A 63 -23.69 -2.83 -5.20
CA TRP A 63 -22.25 -3.03 -5.20
C TRP A 63 -21.57 -2.01 -4.32
N HIS A 64 -20.67 -2.48 -3.50
CA HIS A 64 -19.87 -1.73 -2.57
C HIS A 64 -18.40 -1.98 -2.84
N SER A 65 -17.57 -0.96 -2.66
CA SER A 65 -16.14 -1.16 -2.54
C SER A 65 -15.83 -1.77 -1.18
N VAL A 66 -14.92 -2.71 -1.15
CA VAL A 66 -14.36 -3.24 0.10
C VAL A 66 -13.54 -2.16 0.83
N VAL A 67 -13.09 -1.15 0.08
CA VAL A 67 -12.36 0.01 0.58
C VAL A 67 -13.34 1.19 0.63
N GLN A 68 -13.82 1.54 1.81
CA GLN A 68 -14.62 2.76 1.99
C GLN A 68 -13.70 3.98 1.97
N GLN A 69 -13.92 4.88 1.00
CA GLN A 69 -13.23 6.18 0.92
C GLN A 69 -13.93 7.20 1.82
N SER A 70 -13.67 7.19 3.11
CA SER A 70 -14.16 8.24 4.02
C SER A 70 -13.08 8.97 4.82
N PHE A 71 -11.98 9.09 4.36
CA PHE A 71 -10.68 9.76 4.57
C PHE A 71 -9.87 9.15 3.49
N PRO A 72 -9.03 9.80 2.72
CA PRO A 72 -8.62 9.26 1.43
C PRO A 72 -8.36 7.75 1.45
N HIS A 73 -7.93 7.19 2.58
CA HIS A 73 -7.52 5.79 2.64
C HIS A 73 -7.96 5.01 3.90
N ALA A 74 -8.95 5.48 4.65
CA ALA A 74 -9.42 4.80 5.89
C ALA A 74 -9.81 3.31 5.69
N GLY A 75 -10.14 2.90 4.47
CA GLY A 75 -10.36 1.51 4.10
C GLY A 75 -9.14 0.61 4.24
N LEU A 76 -7.92 1.16 4.27
CA LEU A 76 -6.70 0.40 4.51
C LEU A 76 -6.70 -0.31 5.87
N TYR A 77 -7.39 0.22 6.87
CA TYR A 77 -7.51 -0.40 8.18
C TYR A 77 -7.96 -1.87 8.11
N GLU A 78 -8.87 -2.20 7.19
CA GLU A 78 -9.36 -3.57 7.01
C GLU A 78 -8.32 -4.51 6.41
N PHE A 79 -7.29 -3.95 5.77
CA PHE A 79 -6.29 -4.71 5.02
C PHE A 79 -4.89 -4.67 5.63
N CYS A 80 -4.64 -3.91 6.69
CA CYS A 80 -3.33 -3.79 7.29
C CYS A 80 -3.34 -4.17 8.78
N ALA A 81 -2.16 -4.44 9.33
CA ALA A 81 -2.03 -4.74 10.75
C ALA A 81 -2.15 -3.47 11.60
N TRP A 82 -1.55 -2.38 11.17
CA TRP A 82 -1.66 -1.08 11.82
C TRP A 82 -1.90 0.00 10.76
N TYR A 83 -2.79 0.95 11.07
CA TYR A 83 -3.07 2.13 10.27
C TYR A 83 -3.22 3.35 11.17
N GLY A 84 -2.63 4.44 10.75
CA GLY A 84 -2.69 5.72 11.44
C GLY A 84 -1.88 6.78 10.71
N THR A 85 -1.52 7.82 11.43
CA THR A 85 -0.67 8.92 10.93
C THR A 85 0.74 8.84 11.52
N GLY A 86 1.68 9.58 10.93
CA GLY A 86 3.01 9.77 11.51
C GLY A 86 2.95 10.32 12.94
N ARG A 87 1.96 11.17 13.24
CA ARG A 87 1.71 11.70 14.59
C ARG A 87 1.36 10.59 15.56
N GLU A 88 0.40 9.74 15.22
CA GLU A 88 0.01 8.61 16.06
C GLU A 88 1.19 7.66 16.27
N LEU A 89 1.98 7.38 15.22
CA LEU A 89 3.17 6.54 15.35
C LEU A 89 4.20 7.13 16.33
N THR A 90 4.41 8.45 16.30
CA THR A 90 5.39 9.13 17.17
C THR A 90 4.91 9.27 18.62
N GLU A 91 3.61 9.37 18.85
CA GLU A 91 3.00 9.52 20.17
C GLU A 91 2.77 8.17 20.87
N GLU A 92 2.59 7.08 20.12
CA GLU A 92 2.41 5.75 20.71
C GLU A 92 3.72 5.19 21.25
N SER A 93 3.67 4.61 22.48
CA SER A 93 4.79 3.81 22.97
C SER A 93 4.96 2.54 22.14
N GLU A 94 6.19 1.98 22.14
CA GLU A 94 6.47 0.74 21.40
C GLU A 94 5.57 -0.41 21.81
N ASP A 95 5.33 -0.58 23.10
CA ASP A 95 4.48 -1.68 23.60
C ASP A 95 3.02 -1.55 23.15
N VAL A 96 2.45 -0.34 23.18
CA VAL A 96 1.09 -0.08 22.68
C VAL A 96 1.00 -0.35 21.20
N TRP A 97 1.96 0.15 20.43
CA TRP A 97 2.03 -0.07 18.99
C TRP A 97 2.19 -1.56 18.62
N LEU A 98 3.08 -2.29 19.30
CA LEU A 98 3.25 -3.73 19.08
C LEU A 98 1.98 -4.54 19.40
N ASN A 99 1.27 -4.19 20.45
CA ASN A 99 -0.01 -4.84 20.78
C ASN A 99 -1.04 -4.61 19.67
N ARG A 100 -1.19 -3.38 19.18
CA ARG A 100 -2.06 -3.06 18.03
C ARG A 100 -1.64 -3.81 16.77
N MET A 101 -0.33 -3.89 16.48
CA MET A 101 0.23 -4.67 15.37
C MET A 101 -0.17 -6.15 15.46
N GLN A 102 -0.06 -6.76 16.65
CA GLN A 102 -0.40 -8.17 16.85
C GLN A 102 -1.89 -8.42 16.65
N GLU A 103 -2.76 -7.59 17.22
CA GLU A 103 -4.21 -7.67 17.04
C GLU A 103 -4.58 -7.49 15.55
N GLY A 104 -3.97 -6.53 14.87
CA GLY A 104 -4.16 -6.31 13.45
C GLY A 104 -3.68 -7.48 12.59
N CYS A 105 -2.52 -8.06 12.89
CA CYS A 105 -2.04 -9.27 12.23
C CYS A 105 -3.05 -10.41 12.34
N GLN A 106 -3.65 -10.62 13.50
CA GLN A 106 -4.70 -11.62 13.69
C GLN A 106 -5.93 -11.29 12.83
N ARG A 107 -6.37 -10.03 12.80
CA ARG A 107 -7.50 -9.57 12.00
C ARG A 107 -7.29 -9.84 10.50
N ILE A 108 -6.13 -9.51 9.96
CA ILE A 108 -5.83 -9.73 8.53
C ILE A 108 -5.37 -11.17 8.22
N GLY A 109 -5.29 -12.05 9.21
CA GLY A 109 -4.88 -13.45 9.06
C GLY A 109 -3.39 -13.64 8.81
N ARG A 110 -2.54 -12.70 9.23
CA ARG A 110 -1.07 -12.85 9.25
C ARG A 110 -0.69 -13.86 10.33
N ASN A 111 0.05 -14.90 9.95
CA ASN A 111 0.50 -15.89 10.91
C ASN A 111 1.67 -15.35 11.73
N LEU A 112 1.54 -15.39 13.06
CA LEU A 112 2.56 -14.95 14.01
C LEU A 112 3.34 -16.13 14.64
N ASN A 113 3.28 -17.33 14.06
CA ASN A 113 3.92 -18.53 14.65
C ASN A 113 5.46 -18.44 14.68
N ASP A 114 6.08 -17.62 13.82
CA ASP A 114 7.50 -17.24 13.90
C ASP A 114 7.65 -15.83 14.52
N THR A 115 7.27 -15.73 15.79
CA THR A 115 7.12 -14.45 16.46
C THR A 115 8.40 -13.65 16.64
N ARG A 116 9.56 -14.29 16.81
CA ARG A 116 10.79 -13.56 17.16
C ARG A 116 11.34 -12.76 15.98
N GLY A 117 11.48 -13.38 14.82
CA GLY A 117 11.96 -12.71 13.62
C GLY A 117 11.00 -11.60 13.14
N LEU A 118 9.71 -11.89 13.15
CA LEU A 118 8.69 -10.94 12.70
C LEU A 118 8.58 -9.71 13.62
N LEU A 119 8.62 -9.90 14.94
CA LEU A 119 8.60 -8.78 15.89
C LEU A 119 9.85 -7.91 15.78
N HIS A 120 11.00 -8.52 15.46
CA HIS A 120 12.24 -7.77 15.24
C HIS A 120 12.10 -6.92 13.95
N SER A 121 11.61 -7.52 12.88
CA SER A 121 11.33 -6.78 11.64
C SER A 121 10.36 -5.61 11.86
N PHE A 122 9.30 -5.80 12.64
CA PHE A 122 8.36 -4.72 12.95
C PHE A 122 9.03 -3.55 13.68
N ARG A 123 9.91 -3.85 14.65
CA ARG A 123 10.66 -2.82 15.36
C ARG A 123 11.60 -2.04 14.47
N ASP A 124 12.30 -2.73 13.57
CA ASP A 124 13.20 -2.10 12.61
C ASP A 124 12.43 -1.18 11.65
N CYS A 125 11.31 -1.66 11.10
CA CYS A 125 10.44 -0.83 10.27
C CYS A 125 9.95 0.40 11.05
N ARG A 126 9.47 0.23 12.28
CA ARG A 126 9.02 1.34 13.13
C ARG A 126 10.13 2.34 13.41
N ALA A 127 11.31 1.86 13.78
CA ALA A 127 12.46 2.72 14.08
C ALA A 127 12.87 3.57 12.87
N THR A 128 12.93 2.96 11.69
CA THR A 128 13.21 3.67 10.43
C THR A 128 12.14 4.73 10.14
N MET A 129 10.85 4.41 10.32
CA MET A 129 9.78 5.38 10.10
C MET A 129 9.77 6.52 11.12
N LEU A 130 10.10 6.24 12.39
CA LEU A 130 10.25 7.28 13.41
C LEU A 130 11.41 8.24 13.08
N GLN A 131 12.53 7.70 12.62
CA GLN A 131 13.66 8.52 12.18
C GLN A 131 13.28 9.38 10.98
N LEU A 132 12.65 8.78 9.97
CA LEU A 132 12.17 9.53 8.79
C LEU A 132 11.25 10.69 9.19
N PHE A 133 10.27 10.47 10.07
CA PHE A 133 9.37 11.55 10.51
C PHE A 133 10.09 12.62 11.35
N ALA A 134 11.13 12.25 12.10
CA ALA A 134 11.95 13.21 12.80
C ALA A 134 12.71 14.11 11.81
N ASP A 135 13.34 13.54 10.81
CA ASP A 135 14.08 14.26 9.76
C ASP A 135 13.14 15.15 8.92
N LEU A 136 12.02 14.62 8.47
CA LEU A 136 11.01 15.35 7.72
C LEU A 136 10.44 16.54 8.53
N LYS A 137 10.17 16.34 9.81
CA LYS A 137 9.67 17.39 10.69
C LYS A 137 10.69 18.51 10.87
N GLU A 138 11.97 18.18 11.00
CA GLU A 138 13.06 19.14 11.13
C GLU A 138 13.28 19.93 9.83
N MET A 139 13.29 19.23 8.69
CA MET A 139 13.62 19.84 7.39
C MET A 139 12.44 20.58 6.75
N ILE A 140 11.21 20.16 7.01
CA ILE A 140 10.01 20.73 6.39
C ILE A 140 9.18 21.47 7.44
N ASN A 141 8.36 20.74 8.18
CA ASN A 141 7.56 21.19 9.33
C ASN A 141 6.72 20.03 9.91
N SER A 142 5.92 20.33 10.93
CA SER A 142 5.08 19.33 11.61
C SER A 142 3.89 18.80 10.82
N SER A 143 3.54 19.38 9.64
CA SER A 143 2.41 18.89 8.82
C SER A 143 2.68 17.52 8.19
N VAL A 144 3.96 17.15 8.03
CA VAL A 144 4.36 15.81 7.58
C VAL A 144 3.88 14.70 8.52
N LEU A 145 3.66 15.02 9.80
CA LEU A 145 3.14 14.07 10.78
C LEU A 145 1.68 13.69 10.54
N ASP A 146 0.97 14.41 9.67
CA ASP A 146 -0.42 14.11 9.32
C ASP A 146 -0.51 13.17 8.10
N TRP A 147 0.64 12.75 7.52
CA TRP A 147 0.67 11.74 6.48
C TRP A 147 0.25 10.38 7.00
N GLU A 148 -0.44 9.65 6.13
CA GLU A 148 -1.00 8.35 6.48
C GLU A 148 0.06 7.25 6.36
N LEU A 149 -0.04 6.26 7.25
CA LEU A 149 0.91 5.17 7.35
C LEU A 149 0.18 3.87 7.65
N ALA A 150 0.54 2.81 6.93
CA ALA A 150 0.02 1.47 7.17
C ALA A 150 1.18 0.45 7.23
N PHE A 151 1.10 -0.49 8.17
CA PHE A 151 2.06 -1.59 8.31
C PHE A 151 1.42 -2.92 7.98
N GLU A 152 2.16 -3.83 7.35
CA GLU A 152 1.72 -5.16 6.95
C GLU A 152 0.42 -5.10 6.14
N VAL A 153 0.47 -4.43 5.00
CA VAL A 153 -0.69 -4.25 4.12
C VAL A 153 -0.92 -5.53 3.33
N ARG A 154 -2.05 -6.18 3.59
CA ARG A 154 -2.44 -7.41 2.90
C ARG A 154 -2.90 -7.12 1.48
N MET A 155 -2.16 -7.62 0.50
CA MET A 155 -2.38 -7.35 -0.92
C MET A 155 -3.46 -8.23 -1.54
N ASN A 156 -3.82 -9.36 -0.91
CA ASN A 156 -4.76 -10.31 -1.48
C ASN A 156 -5.58 -11.02 -0.39
N ARG A 157 -6.89 -11.15 -0.61
CA ARG A 157 -7.80 -11.92 0.27
C ARG A 157 -7.84 -13.41 -0.03
N ALA A 158 -7.13 -13.89 -1.06
CA ALA A 158 -7.11 -15.33 -1.36
C ALA A 158 -6.60 -16.12 -0.15
N ARG A 159 -7.35 -17.17 0.23
CA ARG A 159 -7.06 -17.98 1.44
C ARG A 159 -5.65 -18.58 1.47
N PHE A 160 -5.05 -18.79 0.30
CA PHE A 160 -3.81 -19.56 0.15
C PHE A 160 -2.59 -18.71 -0.22
N ILE A 161 -2.77 -17.50 -0.74
CA ILE A 161 -1.67 -16.61 -1.10
C ILE A 161 -1.72 -15.41 -0.16
N ARG A 162 -0.78 -15.36 0.79
CA ARG A 162 -0.68 -14.29 1.77
C ARG A 162 0.53 -13.44 1.43
N ILE A 163 0.28 -12.36 0.71
CA ILE A 163 1.30 -11.38 0.31
C ILE A 163 1.01 -10.11 1.09
N TYR A 164 2.03 -9.56 1.73
CA TYR A 164 1.93 -8.34 2.52
C TYR A 164 3.02 -7.38 2.06
N ALA A 165 2.70 -6.10 1.91
CA ALA A 165 3.69 -5.03 1.82
C ALA A 165 4.03 -4.58 3.24
N ASP A 166 5.32 -4.45 3.55
CA ASP A 166 5.76 -4.21 4.93
C ASP A 166 5.26 -2.86 5.45
N VAL A 167 5.48 -1.77 4.70
CA VAL A 167 5.03 -0.43 5.06
C VAL A 167 4.52 0.32 3.83
N LEU A 168 3.42 1.04 3.99
CA LEU A 168 2.89 1.97 3.01
C LEU A 168 2.81 3.36 3.64
N LEU A 169 3.54 4.32 3.09
CA LEU A 169 3.50 5.73 3.49
C LEU A 169 2.81 6.54 2.41
N ILE A 170 1.76 7.29 2.77
CA ILE A 170 0.96 8.07 1.84
C ILE A 170 1.14 9.56 2.15
N ALA A 171 1.70 10.27 1.18
CA ALA A 171 2.03 11.67 1.25
C ALA A 171 1.40 12.42 0.05
N GLY A 172 0.20 12.95 0.22
CA GLY A 172 -0.53 13.63 -0.84
C GLY A 172 -0.90 12.71 -2.01
N GLN A 173 -0.31 12.97 -3.18
CA GLN A 173 -0.53 12.16 -4.39
C GLN A 173 0.48 11.01 -4.57
N HIS A 174 1.39 10.84 -3.63
CA HIS A 174 2.42 9.82 -3.66
C HIS A 174 2.22 8.79 -2.56
N ALA A 175 2.41 7.52 -2.88
CA ALA A 175 2.40 6.42 -1.93
C ALA A 175 3.69 5.62 -2.07
N PHE A 176 4.51 5.64 -1.04
CA PHE A 176 5.77 4.90 -1.00
C PHE A 176 5.50 3.51 -0.42
N SER A 177 5.66 2.48 -1.27
CA SER A 177 5.55 1.07 -0.87
C SER A 177 6.93 0.58 -0.45
N LEU A 178 7.16 0.52 0.84
CA LEU A 178 8.46 0.20 1.42
C LEU A 178 8.53 -1.30 1.74
N GLU A 179 9.46 -2.00 1.13
CA GLU A 179 9.82 -3.38 1.43
C GLU A 179 11.13 -3.39 2.22
N PHE A 180 11.13 -3.96 3.41
CA PHE A 180 12.27 -3.93 4.32
C PHE A 180 13.06 -5.24 4.30
N LYS A 181 14.39 -5.15 4.25
CA LYS A 181 15.29 -6.29 4.35
C LYS A 181 16.45 -6.01 5.30
N MET A 182 16.67 -6.92 6.26
CA MET A 182 17.73 -6.82 7.27
C MET A 182 19.08 -7.26 6.70
N LYS A 183 19.55 -6.58 5.65
CA LYS A 183 20.82 -6.87 4.97
C LYS A 183 21.43 -5.60 4.37
N GLY A 184 22.68 -5.70 3.87
CA GLY A 184 23.41 -4.55 3.33
C GLY A 184 23.44 -4.47 1.80
N ALA A 185 22.92 -5.48 1.07
CA ALA A 185 22.88 -5.47 -0.39
C ALA A 185 21.63 -6.19 -0.91
N PRO A 186 21.00 -5.71 -2.01
CA PRO A 186 19.81 -6.34 -2.57
C PRO A 186 20.16 -7.61 -3.34
N VAL A 187 19.14 -8.47 -3.53
CA VAL A 187 19.14 -9.55 -4.51
C VAL A 187 17.99 -9.38 -5.49
N GLU A 188 18.08 -10.02 -6.64
CA GLU A 188 17.10 -9.85 -7.74
C GLU A 188 15.66 -10.14 -7.31
N GLU A 189 15.44 -11.18 -6.53
CA GLU A 189 14.10 -11.56 -6.06
C GLU A 189 13.46 -10.48 -5.17
N GLU A 190 14.26 -9.70 -4.46
CA GLU A 190 13.78 -8.60 -3.61
C GLU A 190 13.42 -7.36 -4.42
N LEU A 191 14.19 -7.06 -5.48
CA LEU A 191 13.83 -6.03 -6.44
C LEU A 191 12.48 -6.35 -7.10
N GLN A 192 12.31 -7.61 -7.54
CA GLN A 192 11.05 -8.09 -8.11
C GLN A 192 9.91 -8.05 -7.07
N GLN A 193 10.20 -8.38 -5.80
CA GLN A 193 9.21 -8.32 -4.73
C GLN A 193 8.73 -6.90 -4.47
N ALA A 194 9.63 -5.92 -4.38
CA ALA A 194 9.30 -4.53 -4.10
C ALA A 194 8.33 -3.93 -5.14
N VAL A 195 8.53 -4.22 -6.42
CA VAL A 195 7.66 -3.70 -7.49
C VAL A 195 6.35 -4.47 -7.65
N LYS A 196 6.28 -5.69 -7.15
CA LYS A 196 5.12 -6.59 -7.31
C LYS A 196 3.83 -6.03 -6.74
N TYR A 197 3.93 -5.18 -5.71
CA TYR A 197 2.78 -4.68 -4.97
C TYR A 197 2.17 -3.41 -5.59
N ALA A 198 2.94 -2.66 -6.35
CA ALA A 198 2.53 -1.38 -6.89
C ALA A 198 1.17 -1.40 -7.62
N PRO A 199 0.87 -2.36 -8.53
CA PRO A 199 -0.41 -2.37 -9.24
C PRO A 199 -1.62 -2.58 -8.32
N SER A 200 -1.48 -3.43 -7.31
CA SER A 200 -2.57 -3.68 -6.35
C SER A 200 -2.78 -2.48 -5.45
N LEU A 201 -1.70 -1.81 -5.04
CA LEU A 201 -1.76 -0.59 -4.24
C LEU A 201 -2.38 0.57 -5.03
N GLU A 202 -1.98 0.79 -6.28
CA GLU A 202 -2.58 1.80 -7.16
C GLU A 202 -4.09 1.63 -7.28
N LEU A 203 -4.56 0.38 -7.30
CA LEU A 203 -5.97 0.09 -7.33
C LEU A 203 -6.68 0.40 -6.00
N ILE A 204 -6.07 0.01 -4.87
CA ILE A 204 -6.59 0.25 -3.52
C ILE A 204 -6.64 1.75 -3.22
N LEU A 205 -5.60 2.49 -3.63
CA LEU A 205 -5.46 3.93 -3.37
C LEU A 205 -6.19 4.81 -4.39
N GLY A 206 -6.56 4.24 -5.53
CA GLY A 206 -7.18 4.98 -6.64
C GLY A 206 -6.16 5.58 -7.61
N GLN A 207 -6.62 5.93 -8.81
CA GLN A 207 -5.76 6.37 -9.91
C GLN A 207 -5.06 7.72 -9.70
N ALA A 208 -5.48 8.49 -8.69
CA ALA A 208 -4.89 9.79 -8.36
C ALA A 208 -3.59 9.65 -7.53
N CYS A 209 -3.27 8.45 -7.05
CA CYS A 209 -2.11 8.19 -6.22
C CYS A 209 -1.05 7.42 -7.02
N GLN A 210 0.13 7.98 -7.13
CA GLN A 210 1.29 7.32 -7.73
C GLN A 210 1.95 6.43 -6.67
N VAL A 211 2.07 5.13 -6.95
CA VAL A 211 2.79 4.19 -6.07
C VAL A 211 4.25 4.12 -6.47
N ILE A 212 5.13 4.37 -5.52
CA ILE A 212 6.59 4.36 -5.67
C ILE A 212 7.13 3.16 -4.89
N PRO A 213 7.63 2.11 -5.56
CA PRO A 213 8.24 0.98 -4.87
C PRO A 213 9.64 1.34 -4.38
N VAL A 214 9.93 0.99 -3.13
CA VAL A 214 11.22 1.22 -2.48
C VAL A 214 11.65 -0.03 -1.73
N LEU A 215 12.89 -0.46 -1.93
CA LEU A 215 13.54 -1.49 -1.14
C LEU A 215 14.45 -0.85 -0.10
N VAL A 216 14.14 -1.02 1.17
CA VAL A 216 14.89 -0.45 2.30
C VAL A 216 15.79 -1.52 2.92
N LEU A 217 17.11 -1.31 2.89
CA LEU A 217 18.11 -2.21 3.43
C LEU A 217 18.59 -1.71 4.79
N THR A 218 18.09 -2.29 5.88
CA THR A 218 18.33 -1.75 7.24
C THR A 218 19.74 -2.02 7.79
N ALA A 219 20.50 -2.90 7.17
CA ALA A 219 21.91 -3.12 7.51
C ALA A 219 22.90 -2.37 6.57
N ALA A 220 22.39 -1.58 5.62
CA ALA A 220 23.18 -0.66 4.81
C ALA A 220 23.23 0.73 5.46
N SER A 221 24.19 1.57 5.03
CA SER A 221 24.29 2.99 5.34
C SER A 221 24.68 3.77 4.09
N ASP A 222 24.25 5.02 3.99
CA ASP A 222 24.57 5.93 2.87
C ASP A 222 24.21 5.36 1.49
N LEU A 223 23.27 4.40 1.41
CA LEU A 223 22.85 3.77 0.16
C LEU A 223 21.63 4.51 -0.42
N PHE A 224 21.77 4.99 -1.66
CA PHE A 224 20.69 5.65 -2.39
C PHE A 224 20.90 5.49 -3.89
N GLU A 225 20.16 4.58 -4.52
CA GLU A 225 20.28 4.29 -5.96
C GLU A 225 18.95 3.78 -6.55
N ALA A 226 18.73 4.03 -7.84
CA ALA A 226 17.64 3.41 -8.59
C ALA A 226 18.21 2.22 -9.38
N LEU A 227 17.63 1.04 -9.19
CA LEU A 227 18.07 -0.18 -9.87
C LEU A 227 17.01 -0.70 -10.83
N PRO A 228 17.41 -1.15 -12.05
CA PRO A 228 16.50 -1.82 -12.95
C PRO A 228 16.04 -3.16 -12.37
N VAL A 229 14.76 -3.49 -12.56
CA VAL A 229 14.20 -4.76 -12.12
C VAL A 229 14.32 -5.79 -13.24
N PRO A 230 15.10 -6.86 -13.05
CA PRO A 230 15.33 -7.86 -14.09
C PRO A 230 14.04 -8.44 -14.67
N GLY A 231 13.98 -8.50 -16.00
CA GLY A 231 12.82 -9.04 -16.72
C GLY A 231 11.62 -8.08 -16.84
N THR A 232 11.79 -6.81 -16.46
CA THR A 232 10.76 -5.77 -16.57
C THR A 232 11.38 -4.46 -17.09
N ASP A 233 10.54 -3.48 -17.48
CA ASP A 233 10.98 -2.11 -17.79
C ASP A 233 10.91 -1.19 -16.53
N ALA A 234 10.79 -1.79 -15.36
CA ALA A 234 10.65 -1.07 -14.10
C ALA A 234 11.99 -0.80 -13.44
N GLU A 235 12.02 0.29 -12.66
CA GLU A 235 13.08 0.60 -11.71
C GLU A 235 12.51 0.60 -10.29
N VAL A 236 13.36 0.30 -9.32
CA VAL A 236 13.05 0.36 -7.90
C VAL A 236 14.13 1.18 -7.19
N TRP A 237 13.68 2.06 -6.31
CA TRP A 237 14.61 2.74 -5.41
C TRP A 237 15.12 1.75 -4.36
N VAL A 238 16.43 1.68 -4.21
CA VAL A 238 17.12 0.91 -3.17
C VAL A 238 17.84 1.89 -2.27
N CYS A 239 17.50 1.91 -1.00
CA CYS A 239 18.12 2.81 -0.04
C CYS A 239 18.36 2.15 1.31
N SER A 240 19.28 2.71 2.08
CA SER A 240 19.37 2.47 3.52
C SER A 240 18.32 3.26 4.28
N GLY A 241 18.06 2.91 5.53
CA GLY A 241 17.04 3.58 6.34
C GLY A 241 17.31 5.08 6.53
N ASP A 242 18.57 5.48 6.68
CA ASP A 242 19.03 6.86 6.80
C ASP A 242 18.89 7.69 5.51
N MET A 243 18.78 7.02 4.35
CA MET A 243 18.64 7.69 3.05
C MET A 243 17.21 7.72 2.51
N LEU A 244 16.23 7.23 3.28
CA LEU A 244 14.83 7.17 2.84
C LEU A 244 14.24 8.56 2.54
N PHE A 245 14.66 9.59 3.28
CA PHE A 245 14.30 10.99 3.00
C PHE A 245 14.68 11.40 1.57
N ASN A 246 15.84 10.99 1.07
CA ASN A 246 16.32 11.35 -0.26
C ASN A 246 15.42 10.76 -1.35
N VAL A 247 14.95 9.51 -1.18
CA VAL A 247 13.98 8.91 -2.10
C VAL A 247 12.70 9.75 -2.16
N MET A 248 12.20 10.20 -1.01
CA MET A 248 10.98 11.01 -0.98
C MET A 248 11.18 12.37 -1.65
N ASN A 249 12.35 12.98 -1.45
CA ASN A 249 12.68 14.28 -2.03
C ASN A 249 12.72 14.27 -3.58
N GLU A 250 13.03 13.14 -4.21
CA GLU A 250 12.96 12.98 -5.68
C GLU A 250 11.55 13.21 -6.25
N TYR A 251 10.51 12.92 -5.46
CA TYR A 251 9.12 13.03 -5.89
C TYR A 251 8.40 14.27 -5.34
N MET A 252 8.83 14.78 -4.19
CA MET A 252 8.08 15.80 -3.46
C MET A 252 8.74 17.18 -3.47
N ASP A 253 9.94 17.30 -4.06
CA ASP A 253 10.67 18.59 -4.24
C ASP A 253 10.80 19.41 -2.95
N PHE A 254 11.04 18.77 -1.80
CA PHE A 254 11.12 19.45 -0.50
C PHE A 254 12.21 20.51 -0.39
N LEU A 255 13.29 20.35 -1.17
CA LEU A 255 14.47 21.19 -1.12
C LEU A 255 14.57 22.19 -2.29
N LYS A 256 13.54 22.28 -3.13
CA LYS A 256 13.39 23.31 -4.17
C LYS A 256 12.47 24.42 -3.69
#